data_a74106ddaedd44026fdcfa760055b2bf
#
_entry.id   a74106ddaedd44026fdcfa760055b2bf
#
_cell.length_a   1.000
_cell.length_b   1.000
_cell.length_c   1.000
_cell.angle_alpha   90.00
_cell.angle_beta   90.00
_cell.angle_gamma   90.00
#
_symmetry.space_group_name_H-M   'P 1'
#
loop_
_entity.id
_entity.type
_entity.pdbx_description
1 polymer ?
#
loop_
_entity_poly.entity_id
_entity_poly.type
_entity_poly.pdbx_seq_one_letter_code
_entity_poly.pdbx_strand_id
1 'polypeptide(L)'
;MSQTALPPALLLIVATEPALRLRLEWLERAGYRVRTACSLKEVDQACQSQIFDVVLIADSVEPRMKKAIGHSVRHHLPEAPILQMGRIRPDLDGNSFVTGDSREGVLQSVLKILKGRDEIRPAAI
;
A
#
# COMPACT_ATOMS: atom_id res chain seq x y z
N MET A 1 1.03 27.09 -13.57
CA MET A 1 1.31 26.83 -13.46
C MET A 1 1.79 26.06 -13.14
N SER A 2 2.12 25.83 -13.10
CA SER A 2 2.67 25.25 -12.82
C SER A 2 2.91 24.44 -12.50
N GLN A 3 3.06 24.12 -12.47
CA GLN A 3 3.37 23.40 -12.04
C GLN A 3 3.88 22.39 -11.96
N THR A 4 4.49 22.23 -11.93
CA THR A 4 5.37 21.14 -11.57
C THR A 4 4.88 20.38 -10.37
N ALA A 5 3.63 20.04 -10.37
CA ALA A 5 3.12 19.14 -9.35
C ALA A 5 3.86 17.81 -9.49
N LEU A 6 4.36 17.26 -8.40
CA LEU A 6 4.90 15.92 -8.39
C LEU A 6 3.81 14.97 -8.85
N PRO A 7 4.16 13.90 -9.59
CA PRO A 7 3.15 12.92 -9.96
C PRO A 7 2.50 12.35 -8.70
N PRO A 8 1.22 12.00 -8.76
CA PRO A 8 0.57 11.39 -7.61
C PRO A 8 1.26 10.09 -7.21
N ALA A 9 1.21 9.80 -5.93
CA ALA A 9 1.79 8.56 -5.42
C ALA A 9 1.17 7.35 -6.11
N LEU A 10 1.98 6.33 -6.33
CA LEU A 10 1.55 5.07 -6.92
C LEU A 10 1.35 4.05 -5.82
N LEU A 11 0.15 3.53 -5.72
CA LEU A 11 -0.22 2.57 -4.69
C LEU A 11 -0.51 1.21 -5.31
N LEU A 12 -0.17 0.15 -4.59
CA LEU A 12 -0.62 -1.18 -4.94
C LEU A 12 -1.66 -1.58 -3.91
N ILE A 13 -2.83 -2.02 -4.37
CA ILE A 13 -3.82 -2.56 -3.46
C ILE A 13 -4.03 -4.03 -3.74
N VAL A 14 -3.93 -4.85 -2.70
CA VAL A 14 -4.12 -6.28 -2.77
C VAL A 14 -5.41 -6.63 -2.03
N ALA A 15 -6.38 -7.15 -2.74
CA ALA A 15 -7.67 -7.48 -2.18
C ALA A 15 -8.39 -8.49 -3.06
N THR A 16 -9.42 -9.11 -2.52
CA THR A 16 -10.30 -9.99 -3.28
C THR A 16 -11.59 -9.27 -3.64
N GLU A 17 -12.22 -9.66 -4.73
CA GLU A 17 -13.53 -9.11 -5.10
C GLU A 17 -14.59 -9.52 -4.07
N PRO A 18 -15.59 -8.72 -3.77
CA PRO A 18 -15.85 -7.38 -4.32
C PRO A 18 -15.16 -6.23 -3.57
N ALA A 19 -14.46 -6.54 -2.50
CA ALA A 19 -13.81 -5.52 -1.67
C ALA A 19 -12.79 -4.69 -2.45
N LEU A 20 -12.12 -5.32 -3.42
CA LEU A 20 -11.11 -4.65 -4.23
C LEU A 20 -11.67 -3.42 -4.94
N ARG A 21 -12.85 -3.56 -5.55
CA ARG A 21 -13.44 -2.47 -6.34
C ARG A 21 -13.76 -1.25 -5.49
N LEU A 22 -14.30 -1.47 -4.30
CA LEU A 22 -14.66 -0.38 -3.41
C LEU A 22 -13.42 0.38 -2.94
N ARG A 23 -12.39 -0.35 -2.54
CA ARG A 23 -11.17 0.28 -2.04
C ARG A 23 -10.40 0.99 -3.14
N LEU A 24 -10.41 0.44 -4.33
CA LEU A 24 -9.83 1.09 -5.50
C LEU A 24 -10.48 2.45 -5.72
N GLU A 25 -11.81 2.50 -5.65
CA GLU A 25 -12.54 3.73 -5.83
C GLU A 25 -12.16 4.78 -4.79
N TRP A 26 -12.04 4.39 -3.53
CA TRP A 26 -11.63 5.31 -2.46
C TRP A 26 -10.30 5.99 -2.80
N LEU A 27 -9.34 5.20 -3.24
CA LEU A 27 -7.98 5.69 -3.47
C LEU A 27 -7.89 6.53 -4.74
N GLU A 28 -8.59 6.11 -5.78
CA GLU A 28 -8.59 6.88 -7.02
C GLU A 28 -9.27 8.23 -6.85
N ARG A 29 -10.37 8.27 -6.10
CA ARG A 29 -11.05 9.54 -5.80
C ARG A 29 -10.20 10.48 -4.97
N ALA A 30 -9.28 9.94 -4.19
CA ALA A 30 -8.36 10.75 -3.41
C ALA A 30 -7.19 11.28 -4.24
N GLY A 31 -7.10 10.89 -5.50
CA GLY A 31 -6.08 11.41 -6.42
C GLY A 31 -4.87 10.51 -6.60
N TYR A 32 -4.87 9.32 -6.03
CA TYR A 32 -3.74 8.42 -6.17
C TYR A 32 -3.82 7.60 -7.46
N ARG A 33 -2.66 7.23 -7.99
CA ARG A 33 -2.58 6.22 -9.03
C ARG A 33 -2.57 4.87 -8.34
N VAL A 34 -3.35 3.92 -8.82
CA VAL A 34 -3.51 2.64 -8.13
C VAL A 34 -3.39 1.49 -9.10
N ARG A 35 -2.60 0.50 -8.72
CA ARG A 35 -2.56 -0.79 -9.39
C ARG A 35 -3.20 -1.82 -8.47
N THR A 36 -3.87 -2.80 -9.03
CA THR A 36 -4.55 -3.83 -8.25
C THR A 36 -3.90 -5.18 -8.41
N ALA A 37 -4.04 -6.03 -7.40
CA ALA A 37 -3.59 -7.40 -7.45
C ALA A 37 -4.55 -8.25 -6.62
N CYS A 38 -4.92 -9.41 -7.14
CA CYS A 38 -5.85 -10.32 -6.48
C CYS A 38 -5.19 -11.63 -6.05
N SER A 39 -3.92 -11.82 -6.35
CA SER A 39 -3.22 -13.05 -6.05
C SER A 39 -1.75 -12.77 -5.77
N LEU A 40 -1.09 -13.74 -5.16
CA LEU A 40 0.34 -13.64 -4.89
C LEU A 40 1.14 -13.47 -6.19
N LYS A 41 0.74 -14.19 -7.23
CA LYS A 41 1.40 -14.07 -8.53
C LYS A 41 1.31 -12.66 -9.08
N GLU A 42 0.14 -12.04 -8.97
CA GLU A 42 -0.04 -10.66 -9.45
C GLU A 42 0.77 -9.67 -8.61
N VAL A 43 0.85 -9.88 -7.30
CA VAL A 43 1.69 -9.05 -6.44
C VAL A 43 3.15 -9.14 -6.87
N ASP A 44 3.62 -10.35 -7.08
CA ASP A 44 5.00 -10.61 -7.48
C ASP A 44 5.32 -9.91 -8.81
N GLN A 45 4.44 -10.05 -9.78
CA GLN A 45 4.60 -9.39 -11.09
C GLN A 45 4.58 -7.87 -10.98
N ALA A 46 3.69 -7.34 -10.16
CA ALA A 46 3.59 -5.90 -9.97
C ALA A 46 4.86 -5.33 -9.35
N CYS A 47 5.36 -5.98 -8.31
CA CYS A 47 6.56 -5.52 -7.61
C CYS A 47 7.84 -5.70 -8.42
N GLN A 48 7.84 -6.60 -9.37
CA GLN A 48 8.97 -6.73 -10.31
C GLN A 48 9.00 -5.60 -11.32
N SER A 49 7.86 -5.07 -11.68
CA SER A 49 7.76 -4.12 -12.78
C SER A 49 7.63 -2.66 -12.34
N GLN A 50 7.24 -2.42 -11.09
CA GLN A 50 7.01 -1.04 -10.60
C GLN A 50 7.44 -0.91 -9.16
N ILE A 51 7.78 0.33 -8.79
CA ILE A 51 8.07 0.69 -7.40
C ILE A 51 6.84 1.42 -6.87
N PHE A 52 6.30 0.94 -5.76
CA PHE A 52 5.11 1.52 -5.15
C PHE A 52 5.47 2.37 -3.94
N ASP A 53 4.74 3.45 -3.77
CA ASP A 53 4.93 4.32 -2.61
C ASP A 53 4.30 3.73 -1.35
N VAL A 54 3.21 2.98 -1.49
CA VAL A 54 2.60 2.22 -0.41
C VAL A 54 1.95 0.98 -1.00
N VAL A 55 2.07 -0.14 -0.29
CA VAL A 55 1.36 -1.38 -0.64
C VAL A 55 0.28 -1.60 0.41
N LEU A 56 -0.97 -1.66 -0.02
CA LEU A 56 -2.11 -1.90 0.87
C LEU A 56 -2.57 -3.34 0.73
N ILE A 57 -2.77 -3.99 1.87
CA ILE A 57 -3.30 -5.36 1.90
C ILE A 57 -4.64 -5.30 2.63
N ALA A 58 -5.71 -5.61 1.91
CA ALA A 58 -7.05 -5.49 2.46
C ALA A 58 -7.37 -6.60 3.47
N ASP A 59 -8.33 -6.31 4.32
CA ASP A 59 -8.79 -7.25 5.34
C ASP A 59 -9.44 -8.50 4.74
N SER A 60 -9.89 -8.44 3.48
CA SER A 60 -10.47 -9.60 2.80
C SER A 60 -9.45 -10.68 2.45
N VAL A 61 -8.16 -10.38 2.53
CA VAL A 61 -7.12 -11.35 2.23
C VAL A 61 -6.87 -12.24 3.43
N GLU A 62 -6.75 -13.55 3.21
CA GLU A 62 -6.50 -14.49 4.30
C GLU A 62 -5.18 -14.21 5.01
N PRO A 63 -5.09 -14.48 6.33
CA PRO A 63 -3.85 -14.23 7.08
C PRO A 63 -2.60 -14.88 6.50
N ARG A 64 -2.71 -16.12 6.04
CA ARG A 64 -1.57 -16.80 5.42
C ARG A 64 -1.14 -16.10 4.15
N MET A 65 -2.10 -15.67 3.36
CA MET A 65 -1.83 -14.96 2.13
C MET A 65 -1.24 -13.59 2.42
N LYS A 66 -1.71 -12.89 3.45
CA LYS A 66 -1.13 -11.61 3.85
C LYS A 66 0.35 -11.76 4.15
N LYS A 67 0.72 -12.82 4.84
CA LYS A 67 2.11 -13.06 5.18
C LYS A 67 2.94 -13.34 3.93
N ALA A 68 2.44 -14.18 3.04
CA ALA A 68 3.12 -14.49 1.79
C ALA A 68 3.29 -13.24 0.92
N ILE A 69 2.26 -12.41 0.86
CA ILE A 69 2.30 -11.15 0.11
C ILE A 69 3.35 -10.22 0.70
N GLY A 70 3.38 -10.10 2.03
CA GLY A 70 4.38 -9.29 2.70
C GLY A 70 5.80 -9.73 2.36
N HIS A 71 6.06 -11.03 2.36
CA HIS A 71 7.35 -11.57 1.98
C HIS A 71 7.70 -11.24 0.53
N SER A 72 6.75 -11.39 -0.39
CA SER A 72 6.97 -11.08 -1.80
C SER A 72 7.30 -9.60 -2.00
N VAL A 73 6.55 -8.72 -1.34
CA VAL A 73 6.81 -7.28 -1.42
C VAL A 73 8.20 -6.96 -0.88
N ARG A 74 8.56 -7.51 0.28
CA ARG A 74 9.87 -7.25 0.87
C ARG A 74 11.03 -7.77 0.04
N HIS A 75 10.78 -8.86 -0.68
CA HIS A 75 11.81 -9.42 -1.57
C HIS A 75 12.13 -8.47 -2.72
N HIS A 76 11.11 -7.88 -3.32
CA HIS A 76 11.29 -6.99 -4.47
C HIS A 76 11.45 -5.53 -4.09
N LEU A 77 10.78 -5.08 -3.05
CA LEU A 77 10.74 -3.69 -2.61
C LEU A 77 11.00 -3.62 -1.11
N PRO A 78 12.26 -3.79 -0.67
CA PRO A 78 12.56 -3.92 0.77
C PRO A 78 12.12 -2.73 1.61
N GLU A 79 12.03 -1.55 1.02
CA GLU A 79 11.72 -0.34 1.78
C GLU A 79 10.29 0.17 1.58
N ALA A 80 9.49 -0.52 0.79
CA ALA A 80 8.12 -0.08 0.54
C ALA A 80 7.27 -0.22 1.80
N PRO A 81 6.57 0.83 2.23
CA PRO A 81 5.66 0.71 3.36
C PRO A 81 4.50 -0.22 3.02
N ILE A 82 4.14 -1.08 3.95
CA ILE A 82 3.00 -1.99 3.81
C ILE A 82 1.95 -1.58 4.83
N LEU A 83 0.74 -1.27 4.34
CA LEU A 83 -0.39 -0.94 5.17
C LEU A 83 -1.39 -2.09 5.14
N GLN A 84 -1.59 -2.75 6.27
CA GLN A 84 -2.56 -3.83 6.38
C GLN A 84 -3.85 -3.30 6.97
N MET A 85 -4.96 -3.66 6.34
CA MET A 85 -6.28 -3.34 6.85
C MET A 85 -6.78 -4.49 7.70
N GLY A 86 -7.46 -4.18 8.79
CA GLY A 86 -8.00 -5.17 9.69
C GLY A 86 -7.25 -5.23 11.00
N ARG A 87 -7.48 -6.31 11.76
CA ARG A 87 -6.97 -6.42 13.13
C ARG A 87 -5.72 -7.26 13.28
N ILE A 88 -5.13 -7.69 12.20
CA ILE A 88 -3.97 -8.57 12.26
C ILE A 88 -2.72 -7.73 12.48
N ARG A 89 -1.92 -8.14 13.43
CA ARG A 89 -0.66 -7.48 13.68
C ARG A 89 0.32 -7.79 12.55
N PRO A 90 0.94 -6.78 11.99
CA PRO A 90 1.97 -7.04 11.00
C PRO A 90 3.22 -7.58 11.69
N ASP A 91 4.04 -8.28 10.93
CA ASP A 91 5.40 -8.56 11.38
C ASP A 91 6.11 -7.21 11.44
N LEU A 92 6.68 -6.92 12.59
CA LEU A 92 7.22 -5.59 12.86
C LEU A 92 8.58 -5.41 12.20
N ASP A 93 8.60 -4.77 11.06
CA ASP A 93 9.85 -4.43 10.40
C ASP A 93 10.07 -2.92 10.25
N GLY A 94 9.29 -2.12 10.97
CA GLY A 94 9.44 -0.67 10.93
C GLY A 94 8.73 0.01 9.76
N ASN A 95 8.42 -0.74 8.71
CA ASN A 95 7.69 -0.22 7.54
C ASN A 95 6.34 -0.89 7.36
N SER A 96 5.85 -1.55 8.40
CA SER A 96 4.54 -2.19 8.38
C SER A 96 3.61 -1.44 9.30
N PHE A 97 2.41 -1.18 8.81
CA PHE A 97 1.41 -0.38 9.50
C PHE A 97 0.08 -1.10 9.49
N VAL A 98 -0.78 -0.78 10.43
CA VAL A 98 -2.11 -1.38 10.52
C VAL A 98 -3.15 -0.28 10.60
N THR A 99 -4.26 -0.46 9.91
CA THR A 99 -5.41 0.42 10.03
C THR A 99 -6.68 -0.41 10.03
N GLY A 100 -7.79 0.18 10.49
CA GLY A 100 -9.10 -0.41 10.31
C GLY A 100 -9.48 -0.40 8.82
N ASP A 101 -10.67 -0.86 8.53
CA ASP A 101 -11.15 -0.97 7.16
C ASP A 101 -12.05 0.19 6.72
N SER A 102 -12.16 1.25 7.51
CA SER A 102 -12.97 2.40 7.12
C SER A 102 -12.24 3.23 6.06
N ARG A 103 -13.03 3.85 5.19
CA ARG A 103 -12.47 4.70 4.15
C ARG A 103 -11.58 5.79 4.74
N GLU A 104 -12.08 6.50 5.74
CA GLU A 104 -11.34 7.61 6.34
C GLU A 104 -10.05 7.14 7.00
N GLY A 105 -10.12 6.04 7.73
CA GLY A 105 -8.93 5.50 8.39
C GLY A 105 -7.86 5.10 7.38
N VAL A 106 -8.25 4.45 6.30
CA VAL A 106 -7.32 4.03 5.26
C VAL A 106 -6.68 5.25 4.59
N LEU A 107 -7.49 6.23 4.20
CA LEU A 107 -6.97 7.43 3.53
C LEU A 107 -6.04 8.24 4.43
N GLN A 108 -6.40 8.39 5.71
CA GLN A 108 -5.53 9.08 6.66
C GLN A 108 -4.22 8.35 6.88
N SER A 109 -4.27 7.03 6.96
CA SER A 109 -3.07 6.22 7.14
C SER A 109 -2.14 6.32 5.96
N VAL A 110 -2.67 6.26 4.74
CA VAL A 110 -1.88 6.42 3.52
C VAL A 110 -1.20 7.80 3.52
N LEU A 111 -1.97 8.85 3.80
CA LEU A 111 -1.43 10.19 3.80
C LEU A 111 -0.31 10.35 4.84
N LYS A 112 -0.51 9.79 6.02
CA LYS A 112 0.47 9.86 7.09
C LYS A 112 1.76 9.13 6.73
N ILE A 113 1.64 7.96 6.11
CA ILE A 113 2.80 7.19 5.67
C ILE A 113 3.58 7.97 4.61
N LEU A 114 2.89 8.55 3.65
CA LEU A 114 3.53 9.32 2.59
C LEU A 114 4.24 10.56 3.14
N LYS A 115 3.62 11.25 4.07
CA LYS A 115 4.25 12.39 4.72
C LYS A 115 5.47 12.00 5.53
N GLY A 116 5.38 10.90 6.25
CA GLY A 116 6.50 10.39 7.03
C GLY A 116 7.71 10.07 6.18
N ARG A 117 7.48 9.47 5.02
CA ARG A 117 8.57 9.19 4.09
C ARG A 117 9.26 10.46 3.62
N ASP A 118 8.48 11.46 3.27
CA ASP A 118 9.03 12.73 2.79
C ASP A 118 9.81 13.44 3.88
N GLU A 119 9.35 13.36 5.12
CA GLU A 119 10.04 13.99 6.24
C GLU A 119 11.34 13.27 6.58
N ILE A 120 11.36 11.95 6.46
CA ILE A 120 12.54 11.16 6.82
C ILE A 120 13.59 11.21 5.72
N ARG A 121 13.17 11.24 4.48
CA ARG A 121 14.07 11.13 3.34
C ARG A 121 15.16 12.20 3.29
N PRO A 122 14.87 13.48 3.52
CA PRO A 122 15.91 14.49 3.51
C PRO A 122 16.94 14.32 4.61
N ALA A 123 16.54 13.77 5.72
CA ALA A 123 17.43 13.56 6.84
C ALA A 123 18.48 12.50 6.57
N ALA A 124 18.29 11.71 5.55
CA ALA A 124 19.21 10.65 5.19
C ALA A 124 20.49 11.16 4.56
N ILE A 125 20.56 12.41 4.30
CA ILE A 125 21.79 13.03 3.78
C ILE A 125 22.79 13.27 4.93
#